data_200c5b1d72e81f49194e09d9f43ecc70
#
_entry.id   200c5b1d72e81f49194e09d9f43ecc70
#
_cell.length_a   1.000
_cell.length_b   1.000
_cell.length_c   1.000
_cell.angle_alpha   90.00
_cell.angle_beta   90.00
_cell.angle_gamma   90.00
#
_symmetry.space_group_name_H-M   'P 1'
#
loop_
_entity.id
_entity.type
_entity.pdbx_description
1 polymer ?
#
loop_
_entity_poly.entity_id
_entity_poly.type
_entity_poly.pdbx_seq_one_letter_code
_entity_poly.pdbx_strand_id
1 'polypeptide(L)'
;MKPTHIAALCITLLFAGFASAADVRDVRFWRAPDHSRVVFDLTAPVSHEVISLSSPDRLVVDISTAEMKAATDTLTFENSPIQRMRYAAKPDGKLRVVFDLSDAVQARSFFLAASAGQNDRLVVDFLDQQKENEPPKVVKSVSETPQRDVVIAIDAGHGGEDPGAIGPGKLREKDVVYKIAKKLQAKFQSKRGYQVVMIRDGDYYVGLAKRRDLARKAQADFFVSVHADAFTHPSANGSSVYALSQRGATSASARILARRENEADLVGGVSLSDKDHVLAGVLTDLSMTATLDASLSVGAQLLGEMGKISRLHSKRVEQAGFAVLKSPDIPSLLVETGFISNPGEARKLATSRYQNQMAQAIFEGIDRYFRESPPPDTYFAAVKRGTVAPSNDVREYIIASGDTLSGISARHNISVAELQRHNGLADSAIRVGQKIQIPPVQ
;
A
#
# COMPACT_ATOMS: atom_id res chain seq x y z
N MET A 1 30.29 2.79 -81.20
CA MET A 1 29.78 2.15 -79.97
C MET A 1 29.22 3.24 -79.08
N LYS A 2 27.90 3.35 -78.91
CA LYS A 2 27.24 4.36 -78.06
C LYS A 2 26.88 3.69 -76.77
N PRO A 3 27.10 4.28 -75.56
CA PRO A 3 26.59 3.74 -74.34
C PRO A 3 25.14 4.15 -74.07
N THR A 4 24.31 3.17 -73.81
CA THR A 4 22.91 3.28 -73.44
C THR A 4 22.83 3.58 -71.92
N HIS A 5 22.27 4.74 -71.56
CA HIS A 5 21.97 5.10 -70.15
C HIS A 5 20.64 4.42 -69.78
N ILE A 6 20.74 3.52 -68.80
CA ILE A 6 19.56 2.97 -68.10
C ILE A 6 19.27 3.88 -66.91
N ALA A 7 18.14 4.61 -66.98
CA ALA A 7 17.65 5.40 -65.87
C ALA A 7 16.87 4.47 -64.91
N ALA A 8 17.40 4.26 -63.71
CA ALA A 8 16.70 3.55 -62.65
C ALA A 8 15.69 4.50 -61.98
N LEU A 9 14.39 4.22 -62.17
CA LEU A 9 13.30 4.93 -61.54
C LEU A 9 13.09 4.36 -60.11
N CYS A 10 13.64 5.08 -59.08
CA CYS A 10 13.34 4.76 -57.68
C CYS A 10 11.93 5.22 -57.33
N ILE A 11 10.98 4.29 -57.28
CA ILE A 11 9.64 4.54 -56.71
C ILE A 11 9.76 4.48 -55.18
N THR A 12 9.80 5.66 -54.55
CA THR A 12 9.69 5.79 -53.10
C THR A 12 8.21 5.62 -52.72
N LEU A 13 7.84 4.42 -52.28
CA LEU A 13 6.52 4.20 -51.64
C LEU A 13 6.50 4.93 -50.31
N LEU A 14 5.86 6.10 -50.27
CA LEU A 14 5.44 6.75 -49.04
C LEU A 14 4.35 5.89 -48.39
N PHE A 15 4.71 5.06 -47.41
CA PHE A 15 3.75 4.50 -46.49
C PHE A 15 3.24 5.65 -45.62
N ALA A 16 2.17 6.30 -46.02
CA ALA A 16 1.33 7.10 -45.15
C ALA A 16 0.68 6.12 -44.15
N GLY A 17 1.33 5.86 -43.04
CA GLY A 17 0.70 5.16 -41.93
C GLY A 17 -0.52 5.96 -41.51
N PHE A 18 -1.73 5.44 -41.74
CA PHE A 18 -2.93 5.96 -41.12
C PHE A 18 -2.73 5.84 -39.62
N ALA A 19 -2.49 6.95 -38.95
CA ALA A 19 -2.53 7.01 -37.47
C ALA A 19 -3.99 6.71 -37.07
N SER A 20 -4.27 5.46 -36.74
CA SER A 20 -5.56 5.09 -36.15
C SER A 20 -5.71 5.85 -34.82
N ALA A 21 -6.89 6.42 -34.60
CA ALA A 21 -7.20 7.03 -33.33
C ALA A 21 -7.03 6.00 -32.21
N ALA A 22 -6.46 6.42 -31.10
CA ALA A 22 -6.36 5.59 -29.92
C ALA A 22 -7.74 5.43 -29.29
N ASP A 23 -8.11 4.22 -28.90
CA ASP A 23 -9.34 4.02 -28.11
C ASP A 23 -9.03 4.19 -26.62
N VAL A 24 -9.85 4.95 -25.92
CA VAL A 24 -9.96 4.90 -24.47
C VAL A 24 -10.88 3.74 -24.13
N ARG A 25 -10.32 2.60 -23.70
CA ARG A 25 -11.05 1.35 -23.48
C ARG A 25 -11.68 1.25 -22.10
N ASP A 26 -11.03 1.88 -21.11
CA ASP A 26 -11.53 1.90 -19.74
C ASP A 26 -11.13 3.23 -19.08
N VAL A 27 -11.94 3.66 -18.11
CA VAL A 27 -11.65 4.80 -17.25
C VAL A 27 -11.81 4.34 -15.82
N ARG A 28 -10.75 4.47 -15.04
CA ARG A 28 -10.70 3.99 -13.65
C ARG A 28 -10.44 5.15 -12.71
N PHE A 29 -11.01 5.06 -11.50
CA PHE A 29 -10.89 6.08 -10.48
C PHE A 29 -10.45 5.48 -9.15
N TRP A 30 -9.56 6.18 -8.46
CA TRP A 30 -9.17 5.88 -7.07
C TRP A 30 -9.05 7.17 -6.25
N ARG A 31 -9.45 7.07 -5.01
CA ARG A 31 -9.28 8.14 -4.04
C ARG A 31 -8.20 7.76 -3.03
N ALA A 32 -7.14 8.56 -2.94
CA ALA A 32 -6.12 8.55 -1.91
C ALA A 32 -6.35 9.71 -0.92
N PRO A 33 -5.74 9.70 0.27
CA PRO A 33 -5.95 10.76 1.26
C PRO A 33 -5.55 12.17 0.79
N ASP A 34 -4.58 12.27 -0.12
CA ASP A 34 -3.99 13.52 -0.61
C ASP A 34 -4.29 13.84 -2.07
N HIS A 35 -4.90 12.91 -2.82
CA HIS A 35 -5.25 13.13 -4.22
C HIS A 35 -6.35 12.19 -4.70
N SER A 36 -6.98 12.57 -5.80
CA SER A 36 -7.83 11.68 -6.60
C SER A 36 -7.11 11.34 -7.90
N ARG A 37 -7.16 10.08 -8.33
CA ARG A 37 -6.52 9.61 -9.55
C ARG A 37 -7.55 9.10 -10.54
N VAL A 38 -7.48 9.59 -11.78
CA VAL A 38 -8.21 9.06 -12.93
C VAL A 38 -7.21 8.48 -13.92
N VAL A 39 -7.49 7.28 -14.42
CA VAL A 39 -6.65 6.59 -15.39
C VAL A 39 -7.46 6.21 -16.60
N PHE A 40 -6.96 6.57 -17.76
CA PHE A 40 -7.50 6.20 -19.05
C PHE A 40 -6.65 5.07 -19.65
N ASP A 41 -7.22 3.88 -19.82
CA ASP A 41 -6.58 2.77 -20.50
C ASP A 41 -6.70 2.96 -22.02
N LEU A 42 -5.57 2.93 -22.71
CA LEU A 42 -5.44 3.31 -24.11
C LEU A 42 -4.98 2.13 -24.97
N THR A 43 -5.38 2.14 -26.24
CA THR A 43 -4.90 1.15 -27.22
C THR A 43 -3.59 1.51 -27.89
N ALA A 44 -3.18 2.79 -27.80
CA ALA A 44 -1.95 3.31 -28.38
C ALA A 44 -1.47 4.55 -27.60
N PRO A 45 -0.19 4.91 -27.73
CA PRO A 45 0.35 6.13 -27.12
C PRO A 45 -0.38 7.38 -27.62
N VAL A 46 -0.62 8.34 -26.71
CA VAL A 46 -1.25 9.63 -26.99
C VAL A 46 -0.43 10.77 -26.45
N SER A 47 -0.54 11.95 -27.09
CA SER A 47 -0.18 13.21 -26.45
C SER A 47 -1.42 13.84 -25.82
N HIS A 48 -1.23 14.61 -24.76
CA HIS A 48 -2.33 15.25 -24.07
C HIS A 48 -1.94 16.64 -23.53
N GLU A 49 -2.95 17.44 -23.29
CA GLU A 49 -2.84 18.76 -22.70
C GLU A 49 -3.83 18.89 -21.55
N VAL A 50 -3.40 19.48 -20.42
CA VAL A 50 -4.28 19.72 -19.26
C VAL A 50 -4.43 21.20 -19.04
N ILE A 51 -5.69 21.66 -18.91
CA ILE A 51 -6.06 23.06 -18.77
C ILE A 51 -6.95 23.20 -17.53
N SER A 52 -6.53 24.00 -16.57
CA SER A 52 -7.35 24.36 -15.42
C SER A 52 -8.16 25.62 -15.74
N LEU A 53 -9.46 25.59 -15.47
CA LEU A 53 -10.39 26.69 -15.63
C LEU A 53 -11.04 27.00 -14.29
N SER A 54 -11.19 28.30 -14.00
CA SER A 54 -11.90 28.79 -12.81
C SER A 54 -13.25 29.41 -13.18
N SER A 55 -14.15 29.50 -12.20
CA SER A 55 -15.46 30.14 -12.32
C SER A 55 -16.42 29.56 -13.38
N PRO A 56 -16.92 28.30 -13.24
CA PRO A 56 -16.67 27.34 -12.18
C PRO A 56 -15.37 26.59 -12.38
N ASP A 57 -14.85 25.99 -11.29
CA ASP A 57 -13.63 25.20 -11.31
C ASP A 57 -13.78 23.94 -12.15
N ARG A 58 -12.89 23.77 -13.13
CA ARG A 58 -12.88 22.64 -14.05
C ARG A 58 -11.46 22.25 -14.43
N LEU A 59 -11.24 20.97 -14.61
CA LEU A 59 -10.05 20.47 -15.27
C LEU A 59 -10.42 19.90 -16.63
N VAL A 60 -9.76 20.37 -17.67
CA VAL A 60 -9.96 19.92 -19.04
C VAL A 60 -8.73 19.13 -19.46
N VAL A 61 -8.95 17.95 -20.01
CA VAL A 61 -7.91 17.09 -20.60
C VAL A 61 -8.22 16.89 -22.07
N ASP A 62 -7.39 17.45 -22.93
CA ASP A 62 -7.46 17.25 -24.39
C ASP A 62 -6.48 16.12 -24.76
N ILE A 63 -7.01 15.02 -25.25
CA ILE A 63 -6.24 13.84 -25.66
C ILE A 63 -6.21 13.82 -27.20
N SER A 64 -5.00 13.83 -27.78
CA SER A 64 -4.84 13.89 -29.22
C SER A 64 -5.19 12.56 -29.87
N THR A 65 -5.95 12.62 -30.99
CA THR A 65 -6.27 11.47 -31.83
C THR A 65 -6.83 10.29 -31.04
N ALA A 66 -7.87 10.54 -30.21
CA ALA A 66 -8.45 9.53 -29.34
C ALA A 66 -9.99 9.51 -29.41
N GLU A 67 -10.57 8.33 -29.20
CA GLU A 67 -12.02 8.13 -29.07
C GLU A 67 -12.38 7.48 -27.73
N MET A 68 -13.48 7.91 -27.12
CA MET A 68 -14.01 7.29 -25.92
C MET A 68 -14.84 6.06 -26.26
N LYS A 69 -14.36 4.89 -25.87
CA LYS A 69 -15.08 3.60 -26.00
C LYS A 69 -15.48 3.04 -24.64
N ALA A 70 -14.93 3.60 -23.56
CA ALA A 70 -15.23 3.19 -22.21
C ALA A 70 -16.67 3.53 -21.81
N ALA A 71 -17.31 2.64 -21.06
CA ALA A 71 -18.56 2.94 -20.35
C ALA A 71 -18.24 3.80 -19.13
N THR A 72 -18.72 5.05 -19.11
CA THR A 72 -18.42 6.00 -18.03
C THR A 72 -19.58 6.23 -17.07
N ASP A 73 -20.76 5.65 -17.36
CA ASP A 73 -21.99 5.87 -16.59
C ASP A 73 -21.95 5.28 -15.18
N THR A 74 -21.04 4.35 -14.93
CA THR A 74 -20.86 3.69 -13.63
C THR A 74 -19.77 4.31 -12.78
N LEU A 75 -19.06 5.33 -13.30
CA LEU A 75 -18.00 6.01 -12.54
C LEU A 75 -18.62 6.88 -11.44
N THR A 76 -18.20 6.62 -10.22
CA THR A 76 -18.53 7.43 -9.04
C THR A 76 -17.25 8.07 -8.51
N PHE A 77 -17.35 9.35 -8.10
CA PHE A 77 -16.22 10.14 -7.60
C PHE A 77 -16.37 10.45 -6.11
N GLU A 78 -16.78 9.46 -5.32
CA GLU A 78 -17.05 9.65 -3.89
C GLU A 78 -15.83 10.18 -3.12
N ASN A 79 -16.08 11.10 -2.20
CA ASN A 79 -15.07 11.72 -1.35
C ASN A 79 -13.93 12.42 -2.13
N SER A 80 -14.21 12.91 -3.33
CA SER A 80 -13.24 13.59 -4.19
C SER A 80 -13.72 14.99 -4.56
N PRO A 81 -12.82 15.90 -5.01
CA PRO A 81 -13.22 17.18 -5.56
C PRO A 81 -13.92 17.08 -6.92
N ILE A 82 -13.93 15.90 -7.57
CA ILE A 82 -14.57 15.70 -8.87
C ILE A 82 -16.07 15.50 -8.66
N GLN A 83 -16.88 16.40 -9.18
CA GLN A 83 -18.33 16.29 -9.13
C GLN A 83 -18.88 15.47 -10.29
N ARG A 84 -18.31 15.64 -11.48
CA ARG A 84 -18.77 14.98 -12.71
C ARG A 84 -17.66 14.96 -13.76
N MET A 85 -17.64 13.90 -14.57
CA MET A 85 -16.87 13.82 -15.80
C MET A 85 -17.81 13.86 -17.02
N ARG A 86 -17.41 14.57 -18.05
CA ARG A 86 -18.06 14.61 -19.35
C ARG A 86 -17.03 14.69 -20.47
N TYR A 87 -17.36 14.24 -21.65
CA TYR A 87 -16.44 14.23 -22.77
C TYR A 87 -17.12 14.51 -24.10
N ALA A 88 -16.36 14.96 -25.07
CA ALA A 88 -16.79 15.16 -26.45
C ALA A 88 -15.61 15.05 -27.41
N ALA A 89 -15.87 14.53 -28.61
CA ALA A 89 -14.94 14.63 -29.72
C ALA A 89 -14.91 16.07 -30.25
N LYS A 90 -13.71 16.57 -30.54
CA LYS A 90 -13.51 17.89 -31.13
C LYS A 90 -13.33 17.80 -32.66
N PRO A 91 -13.63 18.88 -33.39
CA PRO A 91 -13.43 18.91 -34.86
C PRO A 91 -11.97 18.68 -35.28
N ASP A 92 -11.00 19.00 -34.43
CA ASP A 92 -9.57 18.78 -34.66
C ASP A 92 -9.09 17.34 -34.38
N GLY A 93 -10.03 16.41 -34.14
CA GLY A 93 -9.73 15.00 -33.86
C GLY A 93 -9.28 14.69 -32.44
N LYS A 94 -9.31 15.69 -31.54
CA LYS A 94 -9.01 15.47 -30.13
C LYS A 94 -10.25 14.99 -29.37
N LEU A 95 -10.04 14.16 -28.36
CA LEU A 95 -11.02 13.85 -27.34
C LEU A 95 -10.85 14.83 -26.18
N ARG A 96 -11.86 15.66 -25.94
CA ARG A 96 -11.88 16.53 -24.75
C ARG A 96 -12.63 15.87 -23.63
N VAL A 97 -11.96 15.71 -22.49
CA VAL A 97 -12.57 15.29 -21.22
C VAL A 97 -12.58 16.46 -20.27
N VAL A 98 -13.72 16.72 -19.64
CA VAL A 98 -13.91 17.81 -18.69
C VAL A 98 -14.36 17.25 -17.35
N PHE A 99 -13.64 17.60 -16.31
CA PHE A 99 -14.02 17.33 -14.93
C PHE A 99 -14.54 18.60 -14.29
N ASP A 100 -15.81 18.60 -13.90
CA ASP A 100 -16.40 19.66 -13.10
C ASP A 100 -15.99 19.43 -11.63
N LEU A 101 -15.48 20.46 -10.95
CA LEU A 101 -14.88 20.35 -9.63
C LEU A 101 -15.68 21.12 -8.58
N SER A 102 -15.65 20.63 -7.31
CA SER A 102 -16.18 21.36 -6.16
C SER A 102 -15.23 22.43 -5.65
N ASP A 103 -13.94 22.18 -5.81
CA ASP A 103 -12.86 23.04 -5.33
C ASP A 103 -11.73 23.08 -6.37
N ALA A 104 -10.94 24.14 -6.36
CA ALA A 104 -9.74 24.23 -7.19
C ALA A 104 -8.75 23.13 -6.78
N VAL A 105 -8.14 22.46 -7.76
CA VAL A 105 -7.13 21.43 -7.56
C VAL A 105 -5.85 21.75 -8.31
N GLN A 106 -4.72 21.25 -7.83
CA GLN A 106 -3.52 21.18 -8.63
C GLN A 106 -3.54 19.89 -9.43
N ALA A 107 -3.46 19.97 -10.75
CA ALA A 107 -3.47 18.80 -11.60
C ALA A 107 -2.04 18.37 -11.96
N ARG A 108 -1.85 17.07 -12.01
CA ARG A 108 -0.65 16.43 -12.54
C ARG A 108 -1.05 15.32 -13.50
N SER A 109 -0.43 15.27 -14.67
CA SER A 109 -0.73 14.25 -15.65
C SER A 109 0.55 13.68 -16.26
N PHE A 110 0.53 12.41 -16.60
CA PHE A 110 1.64 11.73 -17.26
C PHE A 110 1.15 10.48 -18.01
N PHE A 111 1.93 10.12 -19.02
CA PHE A 111 1.70 8.92 -19.81
C PHE A 111 2.56 7.77 -19.29
N LEU A 112 1.98 6.58 -19.22
CA LEU A 112 2.64 5.32 -18.93
C LEU A 112 2.52 4.40 -20.11
N ALA A 113 3.66 4.04 -20.69
CA ALA A 113 3.71 3.06 -21.77
C ALA A 113 3.30 1.65 -21.27
N ALA A 114 2.78 0.85 -22.18
CA ALA A 114 2.43 -0.54 -21.91
C ALA A 114 3.60 -1.29 -21.28
N SER A 115 3.36 -1.91 -20.12
CA SER A 115 4.36 -2.67 -19.38
C SER A 115 3.71 -3.64 -18.41
N ALA A 116 4.41 -4.70 -18.04
CA ALA A 116 3.96 -5.68 -17.03
C ALA A 116 2.53 -6.21 -17.23
N GLY A 117 2.09 -6.37 -18.49
CA GLY A 117 0.75 -6.83 -18.85
C GLY A 117 -0.35 -5.76 -18.78
N GLN A 118 0.02 -4.52 -18.50
CA GLN A 118 -0.86 -3.35 -18.58
C GLN A 118 -0.76 -2.68 -19.95
N ASN A 119 -1.87 -2.10 -20.42
CA ASN A 119 -1.92 -1.28 -21.63
C ASN A 119 -1.23 0.08 -21.43
N ASP A 120 -1.14 0.84 -22.52
CA ASP A 120 -0.82 2.27 -22.43
C ASP A 120 -1.85 3.00 -21.56
N ARG A 121 -1.40 3.93 -20.72
CA ARG A 121 -2.27 4.63 -19.77
C ARG A 121 -1.95 6.12 -19.72
N LEU A 122 -2.98 6.93 -19.72
CA LEU A 122 -2.89 8.34 -19.32
C LEU A 122 -3.39 8.45 -17.89
N VAL A 123 -2.54 8.89 -16.99
CA VAL A 123 -2.85 9.12 -15.57
C VAL A 123 -3.06 10.61 -15.34
N VAL A 124 -4.11 10.97 -14.63
CA VAL A 124 -4.41 12.34 -14.18
C VAL A 124 -4.67 12.33 -12.69
N ASP A 125 -3.79 12.98 -11.95
CA ASP A 125 -3.89 13.17 -10.50
C ASP A 125 -4.47 14.56 -10.21
N PHE A 126 -5.49 14.61 -9.38
CA PHE A 126 -6.11 15.81 -8.83
C PHE A 126 -5.62 15.95 -7.39
N LEU A 127 -4.56 16.72 -7.19
CA LEU A 127 -3.99 16.94 -5.86
C LEU A 127 -4.93 17.84 -5.07
N ASP A 128 -5.33 17.41 -3.90
CA ASP A 128 -6.12 18.24 -3.00
C ASP A 128 -5.31 19.51 -2.68
N GLN A 129 -5.96 20.65 -2.67
CA GLN A 129 -5.31 21.82 -2.09
C GLN A 129 -4.94 21.45 -0.66
N GLN A 130 -3.66 21.54 -0.33
CA GLN A 130 -3.19 21.32 1.02
C GLN A 130 -3.96 22.29 1.94
N LYS A 131 -5.06 21.82 2.53
CA LYS A 131 -5.26 22.12 3.94
C LYS A 131 -3.97 21.57 4.55
N GLU A 132 -3.12 22.45 5.11
CA GLU A 132 -1.97 21.99 5.88
C GLU A 132 -2.45 20.80 6.66
N ASN A 133 -2.13 19.60 6.13
CA ASN A 133 -2.45 18.38 6.82
C ASN A 133 -1.62 18.49 8.08
N GLU A 134 -2.27 18.90 9.16
CA GLU A 134 -1.71 18.64 10.47
C GLU A 134 -1.19 17.20 10.37
N PRO A 135 0.11 16.98 10.57
CA PRO A 135 0.65 15.63 10.62
C PRO A 135 -0.29 14.87 11.54
N PRO A 136 -0.64 13.60 11.24
CA PRO A 136 -1.45 12.83 12.16
C PRO A 136 -0.86 13.12 13.52
N LYS A 137 -1.64 13.78 14.39
CA LYS A 137 -1.16 14.17 15.71
C LYS A 137 -0.68 12.88 16.33
N VAL A 138 0.64 12.65 16.23
CA VAL A 138 1.30 11.82 17.20
C VAL A 138 1.10 12.61 18.47
N VAL A 139 0.00 12.34 19.13
CA VAL A 139 -0.22 12.82 20.48
C VAL A 139 0.83 12.06 21.26
N LYS A 140 2.04 12.64 21.33
CA LYS A 140 2.91 12.40 22.46
C LYS A 140 2.08 12.86 23.63
N SER A 141 1.31 11.95 24.22
CA SER A 141 0.82 12.15 25.55
C SER A 141 2.09 12.25 26.38
N VAL A 142 2.44 13.45 26.76
CA VAL A 142 3.41 13.72 27.82
C VAL A 142 2.70 13.25 29.10
N SER A 143 2.63 11.94 29.25
CA SER A 143 2.40 11.32 30.53
C SER A 143 3.69 11.54 31.33
N GLU A 144 3.58 11.98 32.55
CA GLU A 144 4.69 12.30 33.44
C GLU A 144 5.66 11.14 33.75
N THR A 145 5.48 10.00 33.11
CA THR A 145 6.42 8.88 33.02
C THR A 145 6.71 8.57 31.55
N PRO A 146 7.97 8.63 31.09
CA PRO A 146 8.33 8.46 29.70
C PRO A 146 8.26 6.99 29.29
N GLN A 147 7.08 6.52 28.91
CA GLN A 147 6.84 5.15 28.46
C GLN A 147 5.97 5.21 27.22
N ARG A 148 6.62 5.47 26.08
CA ARG A 148 5.91 5.45 24.80
C ARG A 148 5.54 4.03 24.40
N ASP A 149 4.54 3.89 23.59
CA ASP A 149 4.22 2.65 22.89
C ASP A 149 5.26 2.35 21.79
N VAL A 150 5.42 1.08 21.46
CA VAL A 150 6.14 0.63 20.26
C VAL A 150 5.26 0.92 19.05
N VAL A 151 5.80 1.63 18.06
CA VAL A 151 5.08 2.02 16.84
C VAL A 151 5.34 1.01 15.73
N ILE A 152 4.30 0.32 15.28
CA ILE A 152 4.35 -0.65 14.18
C ILE A 152 3.73 -0.04 12.94
N ALA A 153 4.52 0.12 11.87
CA ALA A 153 4.02 0.48 10.55
C ALA A 153 3.66 -0.80 9.77
N ILE A 154 2.39 -0.93 9.41
CA ILE A 154 1.87 -2.07 8.63
C ILE A 154 1.62 -1.59 7.22
N ASP A 155 2.32 -2.18 6.27
CA ASP A 155 2.17 -1.96 4.85
C ASP A 155 1.43 -3.14 4.21
N ALA A 156 0.28 -2.87 3.61
CA ALA A 156 -0.37 -3.82 2.72
C ALA A 156 0.16 -3.56 1.30
N GLY A 157 0.89 -4.49 0.74
CA GLY A 157 1.46 -4.37 -0.60
C GLY A 157 0.44 -3.97 -1.66
N HIS A 158 0.89 -3.39 -2.76
CA HIS A 158 0.05 -3.02 -3.91
C HIS A 158 -1.05 -1.99 -3.57
N GLY A 159 -2.15 -1.98 -4.34
CA GLY A 159 -3.31 -1.10 -4.11
C GLY A 159 -3.65 -0.24 -5.33
N GLY A 160 -4.89 0.23 -5.41
CA GLY A 160 -5.36 1.07 -6.52
C GLY A 160 -5.15 0.39 -7.87
N GLU A 161 -4.38 1.03 -8.73
CA GLU A 161 -3.99 0.54 -10.06
C GLU A 161 -3.20 -0.76 -10.03
N ASP A 162 -2.39 -0.95 -9.02
CA ASP A 162 -1.56 -2.14 -8.89
C ASP A 162 -2.35 -3.26 -8.20
N PRO A 163 -2.83 -4.27 -8.93
CA PRO A 163 -3.55 -5.39 -8.33
C PRO A 163 -2.63 -6.35 -7.57
N GLY A 164 -1.30 -6.23 -7.74
CA GLY A 164 -0.35 -7.28 -7.40
C GLY A 164 -0.54 -8.51 -8.28
N ALA A 165 -0.13 -9.66 -7.79
CA ALA A 165 -0.36 -10.92 -8.46
C ALA A 165 -1.85 -11.29 -8.52
N ILE A 166 -2.25 -11.96 -9.62
CA ILE A 166 -3.63 -12.42 -9.82
C ILE A 166 -3.64 -13.95 -9.83
N GLY A 167 -4.29 -14.50 -8.84
CA GLY A 167 -4.46 -15.94 -8.66
C GLY A 167 -5.71 -16.50 -9.36
N PRO A 168 -5.94 -17.82 -9.24
CA PRO A 168 -7.15 -18.47 -9.71
C PRO A 168 -8.41 -17.79 -9.20
N GLY A 169 -9.44 -17.75 -10.06
CA GLY A 169 -10.71 -17.08 -9.75
C GLY A 169 -10.60 -15.54 -9.70
N LYS A 170 -9.59 -14.97 -10.33
CA LYS A 170 -9.31 -13.53 -10.34
C LYS A 170 -9.06 -12.95 -8.94
N LEU A 171 -8.57 -13.79 -8.01
CA LEU A 171 -8.18 -13.34 -6.67
C LEU A 171 -6.99 -12.40 -6.79
N ARG A 172 -7.14 -11.15 -6.37
CA ARG A 172 -6.09 -10.12 -6.45
C ARG A 172 -5.30 -10.08 -5.15
N GLU A 173 -4.01 -9.99 -5.25
CA GLU A 173 -3.10 -9.89 -4.10
C GLU A 173 -3.45 -8.69 -3.22
N LYS A 174 -3.61 -7.50 -3.80
CA LYS A 174 -3.93 -6.26 -3.06
C LYS A 174 -5.12 -6.42 -2.10
N ASP A 175 -6.13 -7.22 -2.47
CA ASP A 175 -7.33 -7.44 -1.64
C ASP A 175 -7.05 -8.40 -0.48
N VAL A 176 -6.24 -9.43 -0.73
CA VAL A 176 -5.85 -10.44 0.26
C VAL A 176 -4.97 -9.82 1.33
N VAL A 177 -3.89 -9.14 0.90
CA VAL A 177 -2.90 -8.57 1.82
C VAL A 177 -3.50 -7.43 2.64
N TYR A 178 -4.41 -6.64 2.07
CA TYR A 178 -5.13 -5.63 2.82
C TYR A 178 -5.99 -6.22 3.94
N LYS A 179 -6.71 -7.32 3.66
CA LYS A 179 -7.50 -8.03 4.68
C LYS A 179 -6.63 -8.61 5.79
N ILE A 180 -5.45 -9.17 5.46
CA ILE A 180 -4.49 -9.66 6.46
C ILE A 180 -3.94 -8.50 7.29
N ALA A 181 -3.52 -7.41 6.64
CA ALA A 181 -2.98 -6.22 7.30
C ALA A 181 -4.01 -5.57 8.26
N LYS A 182 -5.28 -5.49 7.88
CA LYS A 182 -6.37 -5.00 8.77
C LYS A 182 -6.57 -5.89 9.99
N LYS A 183 -6.48 -7.22 9.82
CA LYS A 183 -6.56 -8.16 10.95
C LYS A 183 -5.33 -8.03 11.86
N LEU A 184 -4.15 -7.84 11.28
CA LEU A 184 -2.90 -7.60 12.02
C LEU A 184 -2.98 -6.27 12.80
N GLN A 185 -3.49 -5.21 12.17
CA GLN A 185 -3.76 -3.93 12.84
C GLN A 185 -4.63 -4.13 14.08
N ALA A 186 -5.76 -4.82 13.95
CA ALA A 186 -6.69 -5.05 15.06
C ALA A 186 -6.00 -5.79 16.24
N LYS A 187 -5.12 -6.75 15.95
CA LYS A 187 -4.39 -7.50 16.99
C LYS A 187 -3.43 -6.61 17.79
N PHE A 188 -2.65 -5.77 17.12
CA PHE A 188 -1.78 -4.83 17.82
C PHE A 188 -2.59 -3.78 18.58
N GLN A 189 -3.67 -3.25 17.99
CA GLN A 189 -4.53 -2.27 18.64
C GLN A 189 -5.22 -2.83 19.88
N SER A 190 -5.43 -4.13 19.98
CA SER A 190 -5.98 -4.78 21.17
C SER A 190 -4.98 -4.95 22.30
N LYS A 191 -3.68 -4.69 22.07
CA LYS A 191 -2.61 -4.89 23.04
C LYS A 191 -2.01 -3.57 23.53
N ARG A 192 -1.83 -3.44 24.87
CA ARG A 192 -1.12 -2.30 25.46
C ARG A 192 0.35 -2.31 25.04
N GLY A 193 0.90 -1.12 24.87
CA GLY A 193 2.30 -0.93 24.52
C GLY A 193 2.57 -0.90 23.01
N TYR A 194 1.50 -0.93 22.18
CA TYR A 194 1.60 -0.77 20.73
C TYR A 194 0.76 0.38 20.21
N GLN A 195 1.35 1.14 19.31
CA GLN A 195 0.69 2.05 18.39
C GLN A 195 0.84 1.51 16.98
N VAL A 196 -0.18 1.63 16.15
CA VAL A 196 -0.18 1.09 14.79
C VAL A 196 -0.46 2.18 13.78
N VAL A 197 0.34 2.19 12.71
CA VAL A 197 0.14 3.04 11.54
C VAL A 197 -0.04 2.15 10.32
N MET A 198 -1.17 2.28 9.64
CA MET A 198 -1.37 1.68 8.33
C MET A 198 -0.77 2.58 7.26
N ILE A 199 0.07 2.02 6.37
CA ILE A 199 0.65 2.78 5.26
C ILE A 199 -0.42 3.13 4.22
N ARG A 200 -1.38 2.25 3.99
CA ARG A 200 -2.64 2.54 3.30
C ARG A 200 -3.82 1.98 4.07
N ASP A 201 -4.88 2.73 4.15
CA ASP A 201 -6.12 2.37 4.83
C ASP A 201 -7.31 2.18 3.87
N GLY A 202 -7.04 2.19 2.56
CA GLY A 202 -8.00 1.99 1.47
C GLY A 202 -7.37 1.32 0.24
N ASP A 203 -8.17 1.24 -0.85
CA ASP A 203 -7.71 0.72 -2.14
C ASP A 203 -7.18 1.86 -3.03
N TYR A 204 -5.97 2.30 -2.74
CA TYR A 204 -5.19 3.24 -3.53
C TYR A 204 -3.71 2.82 -3.53
N TYR A 205 -2.98 3.24 -4.56
CA TYR A 205 -1.55 2.94 -4.66
C TYR A 205 -0.72 3.94 -3.86
N VAL A 206 0.26 3.43 -3.13
CA VAL A 206 1.30 4.22 -2.45
C VAL A 206 2.64 3.82 -3.02
N GLY A 207 3.39 4.76 -3.58
CA GLY A 207 4.71 4.49 -4.15
C GLY A 207 5.71 3.97 -3.11
N LEU A 208 6.65 3.13 -3.53
CA LEU A 208 7.57 2.42 -2.63
C LEU A 208 8.39 3.37 -1.74
N ALA A 209 8.85 4.50 -2.28
CA ALA A 209 9.54 5.53 -1.50
C ALA A 209 8.60 6.13 -0.44
N LYS A 210 7.38 6.50 -0.84
CA LYS A 210 6.38 7.10 0.04
C LYS A 210 5.96 6.18 1.20
N ARG A 211 5.95 4.85 0.99
CA ARG A 211 5.68 3.86 2.07
C ARG A 211 6.70 4.00 3.21
N ARG A 212 7.98 4.09 2.86
CA ARG A 212 9.06 4.29 3.83
C ARG A 212 8.97 5.65 4.54
N ASP A 213 8.67 6.72 3.77
CA ASP A 213 8.55 8.07 4.32
C ASP A 213 7.40 8.18 5.30
N LEU A 214 6.26 7.52 5.03
CA LEU A 214 5.14 7.44 5.95
C LEU A 214 5.51 6.72 7.24
N ALA A 215 6.24 5.60 7.16
CA ALA A 215 6.74 4.89 8.33
C ALA A 215 7.72 5.75 9.14
N ARG A 216 8.64 6.48 8.47
CA ARG A 216 9.58 7.40 9.14
C ARG A 216 8.87 8.59 9.77
N LYS A 217 7.91 9.20 9.07
CA LYS A 217 7.08 10.29 9.61
C LYS A 217 6.31 9.86 10.85
N ALA A 218 5.87 8.61 10.89
CA ALA A 218 5.22 8.01 12.06
C ALA A 218 6.21 7.63 13.18
N GLN A 219 7.52 7.79 12.97
CA GLN A 219 8.56 7.34 13.90
C GLN A 219 8.41 5.86 14.26
N ALA A 220 8.14 5.01 13.26
CA ALA A 220 7.92 3.58 13.47
C ALA A 220 9.19 2.90 14.02
N ASP A 221 9.00 2.03 15.00
CA ASP A 221 10.05 1.15 15.53
C ASP A 221 10.23 -0.10 14.67
N PHE A 222 9.23 -0.42 13.86
CA PHE A 222 9.23 -1.57 12.96
C PHE A 222 8.29 -1.36 11.78
N PHE A 223 8.73 -1.82 10.60
CA PHE A 223 7.95 -1.81 9.38
C PHE A 223 7.74 -3.24 8.87
N VAL A 224 6.50 -3.62 8.60
CA VAL A 224 6.17 -4.91 8.00
C VAL A 224 5.31 -4.73 6.77
N SER A 225 5.83 -5.17 5.61
CA SER A 225 5.11 -5.21 4.34
C SER A 225 4.54 -6.62 4.14
N VAL A 226 3.24 -6.70 3.90
CA VAL A 226 2.49 -7.96 3.76
C VAL A 226 2.17 -8.18 2.29
N HIS A 227 2.58 -9.35 1.77
CA HIS A 227 2.47 -9.76 0.38
C HIS A 227 1.92 -11.19 0.24
N ALA A 228 1.53 -11.57 -0.99
CA ALA A 228 1.06 -12.91 -1.36
C ALA A 228 1.32 -13.15 -2.87
N ASP A 229 2.55 -12.99 -3.30
CA ASP A 229 2.95 -12.89 -4.72
C ASP A 229 2.72 -14.19 -5.52
N ALA A 230 2.89 -14.10 -6.81
CA ALA A 230 2.92 -15.24 -7.71
C ALA A 230 4.34 -15.72 -7.93
N PHE A 231 4.52 -17.01 -8.06
CA PHE A 231 5.78 -17.59 -8.52
C PHE A 231 5.65 -18.14 -9.95
N THR A 232 6.77 -18.20 -10.68
CA THR A 232 6.80 -18.66 -12.07
C THR A 232 6.31 -20.10 -12.23
N HIS A 233 6.49 -20.93 -11.21
CA HIS A 233 6.04 -22.32 -11.21
C HIS A 233 4.83 -22.49 -10.28
N PRO A 234 3.67 -22.96 -10.78
CA PRO A 234 2.45 -23.09 -9.98
C PRO A 234 2.54 -24.05 -8.79
N SER A 235 3.56 -24.90 -8.73
CA SER A 235 3.80 -25.81 -7.59
C SER A 235 4.53 -25.12 -6.44
N ALA A 236 5.08 -23.91 -6.64
CA ALA A 236 5.66 -23.14 -5.54
C ALA A 236 4.59 -22.90 -4.47
N ASN A 237 4.94 -23.13 -3.24
CA ASN A 237 4.03 -23.02 -2.10
C ASN A 237 4.80 -22.71 -0.83
N GLY A 238 4.08 -22.19 0.15
CA GLY A 238 4.61 -21.85 1.46
C GLY A 238 4.86 -20.36 1.66
N SER A 239 4.89 -19.97 2.91
CA SER A 239 5.18 -18.59 3.32
C SER A 239 6.68 -18.36 3.47
N SER A 240 7.09 -17.10 3.37
CA SER A 240 8.50 -16.67 3.49
C SER A 240 8.60 -15.32 4.17
N VAL A 241 9.79 -15.03 4.69
CA VAL A 241 10.13 -13.73 5.26
C VAL A 241 11.40 -13.22 4.62
N TYR A 242 11.39 -11.95 4.21
CA TYR A 242 12.50 -11.30 3.54
C TYR A 242 12.94 -10.03 4.28
N ALA A 243 14.25 -9.87 4.37
CA ALA A 243 14.90 -8.64 4.85
C ALA A 243 15.69 -7.97 3.71
N LEU A 244 16.08 -6.74 3.90
CA LEU A 244 16.92 -6.01 2.96
C LEU A 244 18.31 -6.68 2.82
N SER A 245 18.86 -6.66 1.62
CA SER A 245 20.29 -6.90 1.38
C SER A 245 20.87 -5.82 0.49
N GLN A 246 22.03 -5.33 0.87
CA GLN A 246 22.85 -4.43 0.06
C GLN A 246 23.87 -5.18 -0.82
N ARG A 247 24.19 -6.44 -0.47
CA ARG A 247 25.25 -7.23 -1.10
C ARG A 247 24.75 -8.26 -2.11
N GLY A 248 23.48 -8.17 -2.52
CA GLY A 248 22.85 -9.10 -3.43
C GLY A 248 21.81 -10.00 -2.74
N ALA A 249 21.20 -10.89 -3.49
CA ALA A 249 20.15 -11.77 -2.97
C ALA A 249 20.72 -13.08 -2.44
N THR A 250 20.11 -13.62 -1.37
CA THR A 250 20.51 -14.90 -0.77
C THR A 250 20.09 -16.10 -1.62
N SER A 251 19.13 -15.93 -2.52
CA SER A 251 18.68 -16.96 -3.46
C SER A 251 18.22 -16.36 -4.79
N ALA A 252 18.12 -17.19 -5.83
CA ALA A 252 17.57 -16.77 -7.13
C ALA A 252 16.10 -16.37 -7.01
N SER A 253 15.32 -17.07 -6.18
CA SER A 253 13.92 -16.74 -5.90
C SER A 253 13.77 -15.37 -5.23
N ALA A 254 14.57 -15.08 -4.21
CA ALA A 254 14.58 -13.79 -3.54
C ALA A 254 14.95 -12.64 -4.51
N ARG A 255 15.87 -12.88 -5.45
CA ARG A 255 16.25 -11.90 -6.47
C ARG A 255 15.10 -11.60 -7.44
N ILE A 256 14.44 -12.65 -7.91
CA ILE A 256 13.30 -12.52 -8.86
C ILE A 256 12.15 -11.79 -8.18
N LEU A 257 11.81 -12.18 -6.94
CA LEU A 257 10.76 -11.53 -6.16
C LEU A 257 11.05 -10.04 -5.95
N ALA A 258 12.25 -9.71 -5.44
CA ALA A 258 12.63 -8.31 -5.20
C ALA A 258 12.60 -7.46 -6.48
N ARG A 259 12.97 -8.03 -7.63
CA ARG A 259 12.86 -7.35 -8.91
C ARG A 259 11.41 -7.03 -9.25
N ARG A 260 10.51 -8.00 -9.11
CA ARG A 260 9.08 -7.83 -9.39
C ARG A 260 8.45 -6.79 -8.48
N GLU A 261 8.70 -6.88 -7.18
CA GLU A 261 8.20 -5.93 -6.20
C GLU A 261 8.72 -4.51 -6.45
N ASN A 262 9.96 -4.36 -6.89
CA ASN A 262 10.54 -3.07 -7.24
C ASN A 262 9.96 -2.46 -8.54
N GLU A 263 9.34 -3.27 -9.38
CA GLU A 263 8.62 -2.83 -10.59
C GLU A 263 7.19 -2.34 -10.29
N ALA A 264 6.69 -2.51 -9.06
CA ALA A 264 5.34 -2.10 -8.65
C ALA A 264 5.06 -0.61 -8.89
N ASP A 265 6.05 0.28 -8.73
CA ASP A 265 5.91 1.71 -9.03
C ASP A 265 5.56 1.99 -10.51
N LEU A 266 6.01 1.13 -11.44
CA LEU A 266 5.66 1.24 -12.85
C LEU A 266 4.20 0.85 -13.11
N VAL A 267 3.70 -0.14 -12.37
CA VAL A 267 2.29 -0.59 -12.45
C VAL A 267 1.38 0.41 -11.74
N GLY A 268 1.76 0.85 -10.55
CA GLY A 268 1.01 1.80 -9.71
C GLY A 268 1.05 3.24 -10.22
N GLY A 269 1.75 3.52 -11.31
CA GLY A 269 1.75 4.83 -11.95
C GLY A 269 2.45 5.90 -11.13
N VAL A 270 3.66 5.62 -10.64
CA VAL A 270 4.53 6.64 -10.06
C VAL A 270 5.35 7.30 -11.15
N SER A 271 5.32 8.63 -11.21
CA SER A 271 6.13 9.37 -12.17
C SER A 271 7.62 9.22 -11.90
N LEU A 272 8.42 9.07 -12.95
CA LEU A 272 9.87 9.00 -12.85
C LEU A 272 10.50 10.27 -12.23
N SER A 273 9.82 11.41 -12.27
CA SER A 273 10.25 12.65 -11.62
C SER A 273 10.13 12.61 -10.10
N ASP A 274 9.37 11.67 -9.53
CA ASP A 274 9.21 11.49 -8.08
C ASP A 274 10.25 10.54 -7.47
N LYS A 275 11.19 10.05 -8.27
CA LYS A 275 12.31 9.26 -7.74
C LYS A 275 13.22 10.19 -6.97
N ASP A 276 13.02 10.18 -5.66
CA ASP A 276 13.79 10.96 -4.70
C ASP A 276 15.29 10.76 -4.83
N HIS A 277 15.99 11.87 -4.71
CA HIS A 277 17.41 11.92 -4.45
C HIS A 277 17.69 11.25 -3.10
N VAL A 278 18.21 10.03 -3.12
CA VAL A 278 18.69 9.34 -1.93
C VAL A 278 19.78 10.22 -1.30
N LEU A 279 19.49 10.82 -0.17
CA LEU A 279 20.48 11.50 0.66
C LEU A 279 21.53 10.49 1.08
N ALA A 280 22.69 10.57 0.45
CA ALA A 280 23.87 9.83 0.83
C ALA A 280 24.46 10.40 2.11
N GLY A 281 24.72 9.56 3.11
CA GLY A 281 25.46 9.95 4.30
C GLY A 281 26.20 8.78 4.93
N VAL A 282 27.46 8.99 5.23
CA VAL A 282 28.43 8.01 5.80
C VAL A 282 28.03 7.49 7.20
N LEU A 283 27.09 8.13 7.90
CA LEU A 283 26.47 7.63 9.14
C LEU A 283 25.49 6.46 8.91
N THR A 284 25.21 6.15 7.65
CA THR A 284 24.21 5.16 7.23
C THR A 284 24.64 3.73 7.50
N ASP A 285 25.95 3.45 7.52
CA ASP A 285 26.46 2.05 7.53
C ASP A 285 26.30 1.35 8.88
N LEU A 286 26.59 2.02 9.99
CA LEU A 286 26.43 1.43 11.34
C LEU A 286 24.96 1.31 11.75
N SER A 287 24.17 2.34 11.45
CA SER A 287 22.72 2.33 11.69
C SER A 287 22.06 1.22 10.88
N MET A 288 22.44 1.08 9.62
CA MET A 288 21.89 0.05 8.72
C MET A 288 22.25 -1.38 9.15
N THR A 289 23.42 -1.59 9.73
CA THR A 289 23.82 -2.91 10.25
C THR A 289 22.95 -3.31 11.46
N ALA A 290 22.77 -2.42 12.42
CA ALA A 290 21.91 -2.68 13.59
C ALA A 290 20.45 -2.90 13.19
N THR A 291 19.94 -2.11 12.25
CA THR A 291 18.60 -2.23 11.70
C THR A 291 18.39 -3.57 10.98
N LEU A 292 19.41 -4.03 10.26
CA LEU A 292 19.37 -5.31 9.56
C LEU A 292 19.39 -6.49 10.53
N ASP A 293 20.25 -6.44 11.56
CA ASP A 293 20.32 -7.48 12.60
C ASP A 293 19.00 -7.59 13.36
N ALA A 294 18.37 -6.46 13.68
CA ALA A 294 17.04 -6.44 14.27
C ALA A 294 16.00 -7.06 13.33
N SER A 295 16.03 -6.70 12.03
CA SER A 295 15.13 -7.29 11.02
C SER A 295 15.27 -8.80 10.94
N LEU A 296 16.49 -9.32 10.88
CA LEU A 296 16.77 -10.75 10.84
C LEU A 296 16.26 -11.46 12.11
N SER A 297 16.44 -10.84 13.27
CA SER A 297 15.97 -11.39 14.56
C SER A 297 14.45 -11.46 14.62
N VAL A 298 13.73 -10.39 14.24
CA VAL A 298 12.27 -10.41 14.14
C VAL A 298 11.82 -11.45 13.11
N GLY A 299 12.47 -11.48 11.95
CA GLY A 299 12.14 -12.41 10.87
C GLY A 299 12.26 -13.88 11.27
N ALA A 300 13.23 -14.22 12.10
CA ALA A 300 13.37 -15.57 12.64
C ALA A 300 12.20 -15.95 13.57
N GLN A 301 11.75 -15.02 14.40
CA GLN A 301 10.56 -15.21 15.26
C GLN A 301 9.29 -15.39 14.40
N LEU A 302 9.12 -14.55 13.37
CA LEU A 302 7.99 -14.67 12.44
C LEU A 302 7.94 -16.03 11.75
N LEU A 303 9.06 -16.49 11.20
CA LEU A 303 9.16 -17.81 10.54
C LEU A 303 8.78 -18.92 11.50
N GLY A 304 9.20 -18.85 12.77
CA GLY A 304 8.84 -19.83 13.80
C GLY A 304 7.31 -19.92 13.99
N GLU A 305 6.61 -18.80 14.04
CA GLU A 305 5.15 -18.76 14.21
C GLU A 305 4.41 -19.13 12.91
N MET A 306 4.85 -18.60 11.77
CA MET A 306 4.25 -18.90 10.47
C MET A 306 4.38 -20.39 10.12
N GLY A 307 5.49 -21.03 10.50
CA GLY A 307 5.73 -22.46 10.29
C GLY A 307 4.76 -23.38 11.03
N LYS A 308 4.04 -22.88 12.05
CA LYS A 308 3.00 -23.65 12.76
C LYS A 308 1.69 -23.75 12.00
N ILE A 309 1.43 -22.81 11.08
CA ILE A 309 0.15 -22.68 10.37
C ILE A 309 0.26 -22.95 8.87
N SER A 310 1.43 -22.78 8.29
CA SER A 310 1.69 -22.99 6.86
C SER A 310 3.03 -23.67 6.64
N ARG A 311 3.17 -24.35 5.49
CA ARG A 311 4.49 -24.73 5.02
C ARG A 311 5.33 -23.48 4.83
N LEU A 312 6.61 -23.54 5.18
CA LEU A 312 7.57 -22.51 4.85
C LEU A 312 8.22 -22.81 3.50
N HIS A 313 8.25 -21.81 2.61
CA HIS A 313 9.01 -21.88 1.35
C HIS A 313 10.51 -21.83 1.63
N SER A 314 10.91 -20.99 2.56
CA SER A 314 12.27 -20.94 3.11
C SER A 314 12.23 -21.04 4.63
N LYS A 315 13.10 -21.89 5.20
CA LYS A 315 13.25 -22.01 6.66
C LYS A 315 14.14 -20.94 7.27
N ARG A 316 14.67 -20.04 6.46
CA ARG A 316 15.51 -18.91 6.87
C ARG A 316 14.91 -17.62 6.36
N VAL A 317 15.16 -16.52 7.05
CA VAL A 317 14.93 -15.19 6.50
C VAL A 317 15.82 -15.02 5.28
N GLU A 318 15.22 -14.81 4.13
CA GLU A 318 15.94 -14.52 2.91
C GLU A 318 16.20 -13.01 2.78
N GLN A 319 17.17 -12.65 1.95
CA GLN A 319 17.53 -11.25 1.78
C GLN A 319 17.66 -10.90 0.30
N ALA A 320 17.17 -9.72 -0.09
CA ALA A 320 17.37 -9.16 -1.42
C ALA A 320 17.20 -7.64 -1.41
N GLY A 321 17.38 -7.01 -2.55
CA GLY A 321 17.35 -5.54 -2.71
C GLY A 321 15.92 -4.98 -2.83
N PHE A 322 15.03 -5.29 -1.89
CA PHE A 322 13.66 -4.76 -1.87
C PHE A 322 13.66 -3.25 -1.65
N ALA A 323 13.11 -2.50 -2.61
CA ALA A 323 13.05 -1.04 -2.52
C ALA A 323 12.23 -0.56 -1.34
N VAL A 324 11.12 -1.23 -1.03
CA VAL A 324 10.23 -0.88 0.09
C VAL A 324 10.90 -1.03 1.47
N LEU A 325 11.94 -1.87 1.58
CA LEU A 325 12.66 -2.12 2.83
C LEU A 325 13.91 -1.24 3.02
N LYS A 326 14.20 -0.34 2.09
CA LYS A 326 15.39 0.53 2.16
C LYS A 326 15.21 1.68 3.17
N SER A 327 15.11 1.34 4.44
CA SER A 327 15.10 2.31 5.54
C SER A 327 16.36 2.13 6.39
N PRO A 328 17.20 3.17 6.57
CA PRO A 328 18.44 3.03 7.34
C PRO A 328 18.20 2.95 8.84
N ASP A 329 17.05 3.40 9.30
CA ASP A 329 16.72 3.67 10.70
C ASP A 329 15.52 2.86 11.24
N ILE A 330 14.81 2.12 10.38
CA ILE A 330 13.66 1.31 10.79
C ILE A 330 13.89 -0.15 10.40
N PRO A 331 13.97 -1.09 11.34
CA PRO A 331 13.95 -2.52 11.05
C PRO A 331 12.72 -2.88 10.22
N SER A 332 12.94 -3.58 9.10
CA SER A 332 11.90 -3.75 8.09
C SER A 332 11.90 -5.16 7.53
N LEU A 333 10.73 -5.74 7.33
CA LEU A 333 10.53 -7.05 6.73
C LEU A 333 9.43 -7.03 5.66
N LEU A 334 9.58 -7.88 4.66
CA LEU A 334 8.51 -8.26 3.75
C LEU A 334 8.11 -9.70 4.04
N VAL A 335 6.81 -9.92 4.21
CA VAL A 335 6.22 -11.20 4.58
C VAL A 335 5.36 -11.72 3.44
N GLU A 336 5.80 -12.80 2.81
CA GLU A 336 5.00 -13.55 1.86
C GLU A 336 4.10 -14.52 2.62
N THR A 337 2.80 -14.29 2.58
CA THR A 337 1.82 -15.08 3.32
C THR A 337 1.43 -16.38 2.61
N GLY A 338 1.93 -16.59 1.41
CA GLY A 338 1.73 -17.73 0.51
C GLY A 338 1.78 -17.28 -0.93
N PHE A 339 1.86 -18.19 -1.88
CA PHE A 339 1.87 -17.86 -3.31
C PHE A 339 0.46 -17.92 -3.89
N ILE A 340 -0.10 -16.77 -4.26
CA ILE A 340 -1.46 -16.65 -4.83
C ILE A 340 -1.61 -17.40 -6.15
N SER A 341 -0.50 -17.63 -6.88
CA SER A 341 -0.46 -18.44 -8.11
C SER A 341 -0.72 -19.93 -7.88
N ASN A 342 -0.49 -20.43 -6.65
CA ASN A 342 -0.76 -21.82 -6.29
C ASN A 342 -2.26 -21.99 -5.98
N PRO A 343 -3.00 -22.89 -6.69
CA PRO A 343 -4.43 -23.02 -6.47
C PRO A 343 -4.83 -23.46 -5.05
N GLY A 344 -3.95 -24.23 -4.38
CA GLY A 344 -4.16 -24.66 -2.99
C GLY A 344 -4.04 -23.50 -2.01
N GLU A 345 -3.02 -22.67 -2.18
CA GLU A 345 -2.79 -21.50 -1.34
C GLU A 345 -3.77 -20.37 -1.63
N ALA A 346 -4.10 -20.13 -2.91
CA ALA A 346 -5.13 -19.15 -3.30
C ALA A 346 -6.47 -19.43 -2.59
N ARG A 347 -6.89 -20.71 -2.52
CA ARG A 347 -8.09 -21.07 -1.78
C ARG A 347 -7.99 -20.75 -0.28
N LYS A 348 -6.82 -20.96 0.35
CA LYS A 348 -6.59 -20.63 1.76
C LYS A 348 -6.58 -19.11 1.96
N LEU A 349 -5.79 -18.39 1.16
CA LEU A 349 -5.64 -16.94 1.18
C LEU A 349 -6.98 -16.20 1.01
N ALA A 350 -7.92 -16.77 0.25
CA ALA A 350 -9.26 -16.24 0.10
C ALA A 350 -10.13 -16.35 1.36
N THR A 351 -9.75 -17.19 2.34
CA THR A 351 -10.55 -17.44 3.55
C THR A 351 -10.20 -16.50 4.71
N SER A 352 -11.23 -15.97 5.38
CA SER A 352 -11.04 -15.15 6.59
C SER A 352 -10.32 -15.93 7.71
N ARG A 353 -10.51 -17.24 7.78
CA ARG A 353 -9.84 -18.11 8.76
C ARG A 353 -8.32 -18.08 8.58
N TYR A 354 -7.82 -18.35 7.38
CA TYR A 354 -6.38 -18.37 7.12
C TYR A 354 -5.76 -16.98 7.28
N GLN A 355 -6.45 -15.93 6.79
CA GLN A 355 -6.02 -14.54 6.97
C GLN A 355 -5.88 -14.17 8.46
N ASN A 356 -6.80 -14.63 9.32
CA ASN A 356 -6.72 -14.44 10.77
C ASN A 356 -5.55 -15.21 11.38
N GLN A 357 -5.33 -16.46 10.98
CA GLN A 357 -4.23 -17.28 11.47
C GLN A 357 -2.88 -16.67 11.07
N MET A 358 -2.75 -16.19 9.83
CA MET A 358 -1.54 -15.52 9.36
C MET A 358 -1.29 -14.22 10.11
N ALA A 359 -2.31 -13.37 10.27
CA ALA A 359 -2.21 -12.15 11.05
C ALA A 359 -1.81 -12.43 12.52
N GLN A 360 -2.32 -13.55 13.11
CA GLN A 360 -1.93 -13.98 14.45
C GLN A 360 -0.45 -14.38 14.52
N ALA A 361 0.01 -15.18 13.55
CA ALA A 361 1.39 -15.63 13.51
C ALA A 361 2.39 -14.47 13.35
N ILE A 362 2.05 -13.50 12.46
CA ILE A 362 2.87 -12.29 12.29
C ILE A 362 2.87 -11.46 13.59
N PHE A 363 1.71 -11.28 14.22
CA PHE A 363 1.60 -10.57 15.50
C PHE A 363 2.46 -11.23 16.58
N GLU A 364 2.34 -12.55 16.78
CA GLU A 364 3.07 -13.29 17.83
C GLU A 364 4.59 -13.22 17.64
N GLY A 365 5.07 -13.31 16.39
CA GLY A 365 6.49 -13.20 16.10
C GLY A 365 7.04 -11.80 16.43
N ILE A 366 6.32 -10.74 16.04
CA ILE A 366 6.72 -9.35 16.35
C ILE A 366 6.58 -9.08 17.86
N ASP A 367 5.47 -9.47 18.49
CA ASP A 367 5.23 -9.23 19.94
C ASP A 367 6.31 -9.90 20.79
N ARG A 368 6.70 -11.13 20.47
CA ARG A 368 7.77 -11.84 21.16
C ARG A 368 9.08 -11.07 21.11
N TYR A 369 9.48 -10.61 19.92
CA TYR A 369 10.70 -9.84 19.78
C TYR A 369 10.69 -8.57 20.63
N PHE A 370 9.62 -7.77 20.59
CA PHE A 370 9.56 -6.52 21.34
C PHE A 370 9.42 -6.70 22.85
N ARG A 371 8.92 -7.85 23.30
CA ARG A 371 8.98 -8.21 24.74
C ARG A 371 10.38 -8.64 25.19
N GLU A 372 11.10 -9.35 24.32
CA GLU A 372 12.48 -9.80 24.60
C GLU A 372 13.50 -8.67 24.44
N SER A 373 13.33 -7.83 23.43
CA SER A 373 14.27 -6.77 23.05
C SER A 373 13.55 -5.43 22.80
N PRO A 374 12.91 -4.85 23.82
CA PRO A 374 12.17 -3.61 23.65
C PRO A 374 13.10 -2.41 23.41
N PRO A 375 12.71 -1.46 22.55
CA PRO A 375 13.40 -0.19 22.45
C PRO A 375 13.43 0.54 23.79
N PRO A 376 14.50 1.30 24.09
CA PRO A 376 14.53 2.15 25.26
C PRO A 376 13.28 3.04 25.35
N ASP A 377 12.91 3.51 26.51
CA ASP A 377 11.80 4.43 26.78
C ASP A 377 10.39 3.92 26.39
N THR A 378 10.26 2.63 26.02
CA THR A 378 8.96 2.03 25.74
C THR A 378 8.32 1.40 26.97
N TYR A 379 6.99 1.22 26.90
CA TYR A 379 6.23 0.46 27.90
C TYR A 379 6.84 -0.93 28.16
N PHE A 380 7.21 -1.67 27.10
CA PHE A 380 7.82 -2.99 27.24
C PHE A 380 9.19 -2.95 27.92
N ALA A 381 9.98 -1.90 27.68
CA ALA A 381 11.26 -1.72 28.37
C ALA A 381 11.05 -1.45 29.86
N ALA A 382 10.03 -0.68 30.21
CA ALA A 382 9.68 -0.42 31.61
C ALA A 382 9.16 -1.68 32.34
N VAL A 383 8.33 -2.47 31.67
CA VAL A 383 7.89 -3.78 32.17
C VAL A 383 9.08 -4.72 32.38
N LYS A 384 10.00 -4.79 31.41
CA LYS A 384 11.21 -5.62 31.50
C LYS A 384 12.14 -5.20 32.64
N ARG A 385 12.23 -3.89 32.93
CA ARG A 385 12.99 -3.36 34.06
C ARG A 385 12.28 -3.52 35.42
N GLY A 386 11.01 -3.95 35.42
CA GLY A 386 10.19 -4.07 36.63
C GLY A 386 9.72 -2.72 37.19
N THR A 387 9.86 -1.62 36.42
CA THR A 387 9.42 -0.28 36.86
C THR A 387 7.92 -0.07 36.62
N VAL A 388 7.29 -0.92 35.82
CA VAL A 388 5.86 -0.97 35.59
C VAL A 388 5.39 -2.41 35.67
N ALA A 389 4.30 -2.65 36.37
CA ALA A 389 3.68 -3.97 36.39
C ALA A 389 3.14 -4.30 34.97
N PRO A 390 3.30 -5.55 34.49
CA PRO A 390 2.58 -6.00 33.31
C PRO A 390 1.09 -5.77 33.58
N SER A 391 0.45 -4.88 32.83
CA SER A 391 -1.00 -4.76 32.97
C SER A 391 -1.66 -5.97 32.31
N ASN A 392 -2.66 -6.52 32.95
CA ASN A 392 -3.63 -7.36 32.28
C ASN A 392 -4.37 -6.47 31.27
N ASP A 393 -3.88 -6.41 30.10
CA ASP A 393 -4.29 -5.81 28.82
C ASP A 393 -5.62 -5.01 28.74
N VAL A 394 -6.01 -4.27 29.78
CA VAL A 394 -7.17 -3.39 29.79
C VAL A 394 -6.76 -2.03 29.22
N ARG A 395 -7.30 -1.65 28.07
CA ARG A 395 -7.06 -0.34 27.44
C ARG A 395 -8.15 0.65 27.84
N GLU A 396 -7.77 1.83 28.26
CA GLU A 396 -8.68 2.96 28.31
C GLU A 396 -8.91 3.48 26.87
N TYR A 397 -10.17 3.56 26.47
CA TYR A 397 -10.61 4.09 25.19
C TYR A 397 -11.53 5.30 25.43
N ILE A 398 -11.23 6.41 24.78
CA ILE A 398 -12.06 7.62 24.83
C ILE A 398 -12.96 7.61 23.58
N ILE A 399 -14.27 7.59 23.80
CA ILE A 399 -15.25 7.54 22.74
C ILE A 399 -15.18 8.82 21.90
N ALA A 400 -15.00 8.65 20.60
CA ALA A 400 -14.96 9.72 19.62
C ALA A 400 -16.34 9.92 18.95
N SER A 401 -16.52 11.06 18.28
CA SER A 401 -17.73 11.31 17.48
C SER A 401 -17.87 10.28 16.37
N GLY A 402 -19.06 9.68 16.25
CA GLY A 402 -19.34 8.61 15.29
C GLY A 402 -19.05 7.19 15.79
N ASP A 403 -18.50 7.03 17.00
CA ASP A 403 -18.32 5.70 17.58
C ASP A 403 -19.65 5.08 18.03
N THR A 404 -19.73 3.77 17.85
CA THR A 404 -20.78 2.92 18.42
C THR A 404 -20.15 1.77 19.20
N LEU A 405 -20.82 1.26 20.21
CA LEU A 405 -20.31 0.10 20.98
C LEU A 405 -20.01 -1.10 20.09
N SER A 406 -20.84 -1.34 19.08
CA SER A 406 -20.62 -2.39 18.08
C SER A 406 -19.38 -2.11 17.20
N GLY A 407 -19.18 -0.87 16.77
CA GLY A 407 -18.01 -0.46 16.00
C GLY A 407 -16.71 -0.60 16.82
N ILE A 408 -16.73 -0.17 18.10
CA ILE A 408 -15.60 -0.33 19.02
C ILE A 408 -15.33 -1.82 19.27
N SER A 409 -16.37 -2.62 19.57
CA SER A 409 -16.24 -4.06 19.78
C SER A 409 -15.64 -4.77 18.57
N ALA A 410 -16.11 -4.45 17.36
CA ALA A 410 -15.58 -5.02 16.13
C ALA A 410 -14.10 -4.62 15.89
N ARG A 411 -13.73 -3.36 16.13
CA ARG A 411 -12.33 -2.88 16.02
C ARG A 411 -11.38 -3.60 16.98
N HIS A 412 -11.86 -3.91 18.18
CA HIS A 412 -11.05 -4.53 19.23
C HIS A 412 -11.24 -6.05 19.33
N ASN A 413 -11.98 -6.66 18.41
CA ASN A 413 -12.24 -8.10 18.33
C ASN A 413 -12.78 -8.70 19.64
N ILE A 414 -13.67 -7.99 20.31
CA ILE A 414 -14.41 -8.41 21.50
C ILE A 414 -15.91 -8.36 21.23
N SER A 415 -16.70 -9.10 21.99
CA SER A 415 -18.15 -9.02 21.86
C SER A 415 -18.70 -7.74 22.52
N VAL A 416 -19.81 -7.21 21.99
CA VAL A 416 -20.51 -6.07 22.62
C VAL A 416 -20.89 -6.39 24.05
N ALA A 417 -21.38 -7.61 24.31
CA ALA A 417 -21.75 -8.06 25.64
C ALA A 417 -20.57 -8.09 26.62
N GLU A 418 -19.39 -8.46 26.15
CA GLU A 418 -18.17 -8.46 26.95
C GLU A 418 -17.70 -7.05 27.27
N LEU A 419 -17.72 -6.15 26.26
CA LEU A 419 -17.37 -4.75 26.44
C LEU A 419 -18.32 -4.06 27.42
N GLN A 420 -19.63 -4.32 27.32
CA GLN A 420 -20.64 -3.82 28.26
C GLN A 420 -20.41 -4.33 29.67
N ARG A 421 -20.26 -5.63 29.85
CA ARG A 421 -20.02 -6.27 31.16
C ARG A 421 -18.77 -5.73 31.84
N HIS A 422 -17.68 -5.59 31.07
CA HIS A 422 -16.39 -5.12 31.61
C HIS A 422 -16.49 -3.67 32.09
N ASN A 423 -17.31 -2.85 31.42
CA ASN A 423 -17.49 -1.43 31.73
C ASN A 423 -18.72 -1.12 32.59
N GLY A 424 -19.48 -2.11 33.02
CA GLY A 424 -20.70 -1.89 33.79
C GLY A 424 -21.78 -1.12 33.01
N LEU A 425 -21.80 -1.23 31.68
CA LEU A 425 -22.77 -0.55 30.83
C LEU A 425 -24.08 -1.34 30.78
N ALA A 426 -25.18 -0.70 31.14
CA ALA A 426 -26.51 -1.32 31.17
C ALA A 426 -27.08 -1.52 29.75
N ASP A 427 -26.68 -0.67 28.81
CA ASP A 427 -27.13 -0.68 27.42
C ASP A 427 -25.99 -0.27 26.46
N SER A 428 -26.33 -0.06 25.17
CA SER A 428 -25.35 0.34 24.15
C SER A 428 -25.18 1.86 24.00
N ALA A 429 -25.79 2.65 24.91
CA ALA A 429 -25.67 4.10 24.85
C ALA A 429 -24.29 4.56 25.37
N ILE A 430 -23.56 5.24 24.53
CA ILE A 430 -22.23 5.80 24.85
C ILE A 430 -22.20 7.29 24.46
N ARG A 431 -21.32 8.05 25.11
CA ARG A 431 -21.18 9.49 24.90
C ARG A 431 -19.78 9.85 24.41
N VAL A 432 -19.69 10.82 23.53
CA VAL A 432 -18.39 11.38 23.10
C VAL A 432 -17.64 11.92 24.31
N GLY A 433 -16.35 11.56 24.44
CA GLY A 433 -15.51 11.88 25.58
C GLY A 433 -15.65 10.90 26.76
N GLN A 434 -16.58 9.96 26.73
CA GLN A 434 -16.68 8.91 27.74
C GLN A 434 -15.48 7.98 27.66
N LYS A 435 -14.90 7.67 28.83
CA LYS A 435 -13.83 6.69 28.95
C LYS A 435 -14.40 5.31 29.20
N ILE A 436 -14.02 4.35 28.41
CA ILE A 436 -14.34 2.93 28.58
C ILE A 436 -13.06 2.09 28.59
N GLN A 437 -13.12 0.97 29.25
CA GLN A 437 -12.01 0.00 29.31
C GLN A 437 -12.27 -1.11 28.27
N ILE A 438 -11.27 -1.32 27.40
CA ILE A 438 -11.28 -2.42 26.44
C ILE A 438 -10.64 -3.64 27.12
N PRO A 439 -11.41 -4.70 27.42
CA PRO A 439 -10.84 -5.91 28.01
C PRO A 439 -9.90 -6.63 27.04
N PRO A 440 -8.94 -7.43 27.56
CA PRO A 440 -8.10 -8.27 26.72
C PRO A 440 -8.96 -9.29 25.96
N VAL A 441 -8.60 -9.56 24.71
CA VAL A 441 -9.21 -10.65 23.93
C VAL A 441 -8.76 -11.98 24.53
N GLN A 442 -9.71 -12.79 24.99
CA GLN A 442 -9.46 -14.14 25.50
C GLN A 442 -9.14 -15.11 24.36
#